data_90b0b07a2cd453e8e5e7d20b2ca7d024
#
_entry.id   90b0b07a2cd453e8e5e7d20b2ca7d024
#
_cell.length_a   1.000
_cell.length_b   1.000
_cell.length_c   1.000
_cell.angle_alpha   90.00
_cell.angle_beta   90.00
_cell.angle_gamma   90.00
#
_symmetry.space_group_name_H-M   'P 1'
#
loop_
_entity.id
_entity.type
_entity.pdbx_description
1 polymer ?
#
loop_
_entity_poly.entity_id
_entity_poly.type
_entity_poly.pdbx_seq_one_letter_code
_entity_poly.pdbx_strand_id
1 'polypeptide(L)'
;MKLSIITINYNNLSGLRKTVESVFAQTCRDFEYIIIDGASTDGSKEYLDSIKVNNVADKANTDNKLQITNYKLQIISEPDTGIYNAMNKGIRVSHGDYLLMLNSGDYLVDSNVIARIIPELDGTDIIQGNTICTRNGKTFVNRGYGKSDINYIDVQKGYFLHQASFCKRTLFEQYGYFDESYKIAGDTVFYIRCLGKGNATFKYVNQTIAYYEGGGVSDGKNAYWIKQRALEQKRLSKEEFSIRQWNTCIEYDKKGRLYDKLHRHKWAWSIMMLMSKIINRMEK
;
A
#
# COMPACT_ATOMS: atom_id res chain seq x y z
N MET A 1 -12.80 0.00 -17.80
CA MET A 1 -11.44 0.49 -17.50
C MET A 1 -10.92 -0.31 -16.32
N LYS A 2 -9.75 -0.94 -16.45
CA LYS A 2 -9.30 -1.88 -15.43
C LYS A 2 -8.70 -1.26 -14.17
N LEU A 3 -8.07 -0.08 -14.27
CA LEU A 3 -7.28 0.47 -13.17
C LEU A 3 -7.53 1.97 -12.97
N SER A 4 -7.65 2.39 -11.69
CA SER A 4 -7.51 3.78 -11.26
C SER A 4 -6.25 3.90 -10.40
N ILE A 5 -5.38 4.84 -10.75
CA ILE A 5 -4.24 5.24 -9.92
C ILE A 5 -4.67 6.48 -9.15
N ILE A 6 -4.54 6.47 -7.83
CA ILE A 6 -4.95 7.56 -6.95
C ILE A 6 -3.71 8.07 -6.21
N THR A 7 -3.38 9.34 -6.42
CA THR A 7 -2.34 10.05 -5.70
C THR A 7 -2.97 11.06 -4.75
N ILE A 8 -2.60 11.03 -3.49
CA ILE A 8 -2.95 12.07 -2.53
C ILE A 8 -1.72 12.93 -2.25
N ASN A 9 -1.92 14.22 -2.06
CA ASN A 9 -0.86 15.18 -1.79
C ASN A 9 -1.26 16.20 -0.71
N TYR A 10 -0.33 16.54 0.16
CA TYR A 10 -0.44 17.69 1.05
C TYR A 10 0.93 18.28 1.33
N ASN A 11 1.20 19.47 0.83
CA ASN A 11 2.46 20.21 1.00
C ASN A 11 3.71 19.38 0.71
N ASN A 12 3.72 18.62 -0.40
CA ASN A 12 4.85 17.80 -0.84
C ASN A 12 5.08 17.93 -2.36
N LEU A 13 5.36 19.15 -2.82
CA LEU A 13 5.56 19.44 -4.26
C LEU A 13 6.64 18.55 -4.89
N SER A 14 7.78 18.35 -4.21
CA SER A 14 8.88 17.55 -4.76
C SER A 14 8.49 16.09 -4.93
N GLY A 15 7.81 15.51 -3.94
CA GLY A 15 7.29 14.15 -4.02
C GLY A 15 6.17 14.02 -5.05
N LEU A 16 5.26 14.98 -5.10
CA LEU A 16 4.18 15.02 -6.09
C LEU A 16 4.72 14.99 -7.53
N ARG A 17 5.76 15.78 -7.84
CA ARG A 17 6.40 15.78 -9.17
C ARG A 17 6.92 14.40 -9.54
N LYS A 18 7.69 13.75 -8.66
CA LYS A 18 8.22 12.40 -8.89
C LYS A 18 7.11 11.39 -9.17
N THR A 19 6.07 11.42 -8.35
CA THR A 19 4.92 10.51 -8.49
C THR A 19 4.22 10.71 -9.84
N VAL A 20 3.87 11.95 -10.15
CA VAL A 20 3.17 12.31 -11.40
C VAL A 20 4.00 11.96 -12.63
N GLU A 21 5.30 12.29 -12.65
CA GLU A 21 6.20 11.96 -13.74
C GLU A 21 6.31 10.45 -13.97
N SER A 22 6.35 9.66 -12.90
CA SER A 22 6.41 8.19 -12.99
C SER A 22 5.13 7.58 -13.58
N VAL A 23 3.97 8.14 -13.27
CA VAL A 23 2.67 7.73 -13.84
C VAL A 23 2.57 8.17 -15.30
N PHE A 24 2.99 9.39 -15.61
CA PHE A 24 2.98 9.89 -16.98
C PHE A 24 3.97 9.18 -17.91
N ALA A 25 5.05 8.62 -17.37
CA ALA A 25 6.01 7.83 -18.12
C ALA A 25 5.51 6.43 -18.51
N GLN A 26 4.36 5.96 -18.00
CA GLN A 26 3.89 4.61 -18.29
C GLN A 26 3.57 4.39 -19.77
N THR A 27 3.98 3.27 -20.33
CA THR A 27 3.73 2.88 -21.74
C THR A 27 2.30 2.41 -21.96
N CYS A 28 1.72 1.70 -20.99
CA CYS A 28 0.30 1.34 -20.98
C CYS A 28 -0.53 2.55 -20.54
N ARG A 29 -1.64 2.82 -21.23
CA ARG A 29 -2.55 3.96 -20.96
C ARG A 29 -3.97 3.53 -20.57
N ASP A 30 -4.20 2.23 -20.38
CA ASP A 30 -5.52 1.72 -19.99
C ASP A 30 -5.80 1.88 -18.48
N PHE A 31 -5.68 3.13 -18.00
CA PHE A 31 -6.02 3.51 -16.64
C PHE A 31 -6.54 4.95 -16.58
N GLU A 32 -7.17 5.32 -15.47
CA GLU A 32 -7.39 6.71 -15.10
C GLU A 32 -6.42 7.13 -13.99
N TYR A 33 -6.09 8.41 -13.98
CA TYR A 33 -5.25 9.00 -12.97
C TYR A 33 -6.00 10.06 -12.18
N ILE A 34 -6.07 9.91 -10.87
CA ILE A 34 -6.81 10.79 -9.96
C ILE A 34 -5.82 11.38 -8.97
N ILE A 35 -5.78 12.70 -8.86
CA ILE A 35 -4.93 13.41 -7.91
C ILE A 35 -5.83 14.18 -6.95
N ILE A 36 -5.69 13.92 -5.66
CA ILE A 36 -6.37 14.62 -4.58
C ILE A 36 -5.33 15.44 -3.83
N ASP A 37 -5.43 16.75 -3.89
CA ASP A 37 -4.57 17.68 -3.17
C ASP A 37 -5.34 18.33 -2.02
N GLY A 38 -4.79 18.27 -0.82
CA GLY A 38 -5.37 18.76 0.43
C GLY A 38 -5.35 20.29 0.58
N ALA A 39 -5.50 21.05 -0.51
CA ALA A 39 -5.32 22.50 -0.55
C ALA A 39 -3.91 22.95 -0.14
N SER A 40 -2.89 22.34 -0.75
CA SER A 40 -1.48 22.66 -0.52
C SER A 40 -1.13 24.11 -0.83
N THR A 41 -0.13 24.64 -0.11
CA THR A 41 0.36 26.01 -0.21
C THR A 41 1.85 26.13 -0.59
N ASP A 42 2.48 24.99 -0.94
CA ASP A 42 3.91 24.87 -1.23
C ASP A 42 4.26 24.95 -2.73
N GLY A 43 3.31 25.39 -3.58
CA GLY A 43 3.44 25.39 -5.03
C GLY A 43 2.86 24.13 -5.71
N SER A 44 2.35 23.17 -4.94
CA SER A 44 1.71 21.95 -5.48
C SER A 44 0.49 22.29 -6.34
N LYS A 45 -0.34 23.25 -5.91
CA LYS A 45 -1.53 23.69 -6.63
C LYS A 45 -1.18 24.27 -7.99
N GLU A 46 -0.22 25.18 -8.05
CA GLU A 46 0.26 25.83 -9.28
C GLU A 46 0.81 24.78 -10.26
N TYR A 47 1.55 23.80 -9.73
CA TYR A 47 2.02 22.67 -10.53
C TYR A 47 0.87 21.86 -11.12
N LEU A 48 -0.14 21.52 -10.32
CA LEU A 48 -1.32 20.77 -10.76
C LEU A 48 -2.15 21.57 -11.79
N ASP A 49 -2.28 22.86 -11.62
CA ASP A 49 -2.98 23.72 -12.57
C ASP A 49 -2.23 23.79 -13.92
N SER A 50 -0.89 23.81 -13.89
CA SER A 50 -0.08 23.73 -15.11
C SER A 50 -0.27 22.40 -15.88
N ILE A 51 -0.44 21.29 -15.19
CA ILE A 51 -0.73 19.99 -15.82
C ILE A 51 -2.13 19.98 -16.45
N LYS A 52 -3.15 20.57 -15.79
CA LYS A 52 -4.51 20.68 -16.36
C LYS A 52 -4.51 21.45 -17.69
N VAL A 53 -3.81 22.57 -17.75
CA VAL A 53 -3.74 23.42 -18.96
C VAL A 53 -3.07 22.65 -20.11
N ASN A 54 -1.96 21.97 -19.84
CA ASN A 54 -1.26 21.20 -20.85
C ASN A 54 -2.10 20.03 -21.40
N ASN A 55 -2.91 19.36 -20.54
CA ASN A 55 -3.85 18.33 -20.98
C ASN A 55 -4.97 18.84 -21.91
N VAL A 56 -5.36 20.11 -21.78
CA VAL A 56 -6.39 20.73 -22.63
C VAL A 56 -5.78 21.26 -23.94
N ALA A 57 -4.55 21.76 -23.87
CA ALA A 57 -3.85 22.36 -25.02
C ALA A 57 -3.34 21.32 -26.03
N ASP A 58 -2.99 20.11 -25.59
CA ASP A 58 -2.48 19.02 -26.45
C ASP A 58 -3.54 18.44 -27.43
N LYS A 59 -4.80 18.84 -27.31
CA LYS A 59 -5.78 18.59 -28.39
C LYS A 59 -5.54 19.49 -29.62
N ALA A 60 -4.61 20.46 -29.55
CA ALA A 60 -4.41 21.47 -30.56
C ALA A 60 -2.96 21.65 -31.08
N ASN A 61 -1.91 21.03 -30.47
CA ASN A 61 -0.54 21.31 -30.88
C ASN A 61 0.43 20.13 -30.65
N THR A 62 1.18 19.76 -31.70
CA THR A 62 1.97 18.51 -31.83
C THR A 62 3.42 18.60 -31.35
N ASP A 63 3.90 19.69 -30.74
CA ASP A 63 5.36 19.90 -30.56
C ASP A 63 5.90 19.93 -29.12
N ASN A 64 5.13 19.58 -28.08
CA ASN A 64 5.64 19.63 -26.71
C ASN A 64 5.78 18.25 -26.04
N LYS A 65 6.95 18.03 -25.43
CA LYS A 65 7.56 16.80 -24.90
C LYS A 65 6.82 16.02 -23.81
N LEU A 66 5.61 16.35 -23.45
CA LEU A 66 4.76 15.58 -22.52
C LEU A 66 3.43 15.28 -23.22
N GLN A 67 3.46 14.32 -24.16
CA GLN A 67 2.21 13.84 -24.79
C GLN A 67 1.37 13.11 -23.75
N ILE A 68 0.47 13.84 -23.11
CA ILE A 68 -0.54 13.32 -22.17
C ILE A 68 -1.80 12.97 -23.01
N THR A 69 -1.65 12.04 -23.92
CA THR A 69 -2.77 11.57 -24.74
C THR A 69 -3.22 10.19 -24.28
N ASN A 70 -4.47 10.10 -23.90
CA ASN A 70 -5.34 8.91 -23.77
C ASN A 70 -5.64 8.33 -22.39
N TYR A 71 -5.26 8.91 -21.24
CA TYR A 71 -5.90 8.53 -19.99
C TYR A 71 -6.74 9.68 -19.41
N LYS A 72 -7.77 9.30 -18.65
CA LYS A 72 -8.59 10.28 -17.95
C LYS A 72 -7.81 10.81 -16.75
N LEU A 73 -7.41 12.07 -16.77
CA LEU A 73 -6.83 12.76 -15.62
C LEU A 73 -7.91 13.55 -14.88
N GLN A 74 -8.05 13.33 -13.58
CA GLN A 74 -8.88 14.10 -12.69
C GLN A 74 -8.05 14.66 -11.56
N ILE A 75 -8.14 15.98 -11.32
CA ILE A 75 -7.44 16.69 -10.26
C ILE A 75 -8.47 17.42 -9.40
N ILE A 76 -8.47 17.14 -8.11
CA ILE A 76 -9.30 17.78 -7.08
C ILE A 76 -8.38 18.39 -6.05
N SER A 77 -8.43 19.70 -5.86
CA SER A 77 -7.67 20.43 -4.84
C SER A 77 -8.65 21.13 -3.91
N GLU A 78 -8.79 20.61 -2.71
CA GLU A 78 -9.67 21.11 -1.66
C GLU A 78 -9.20 20.63 -0.28
N PRO A 79 -9.52 21.33 0.82
CA PRO A 79 -9.13 20.92 2.16
C PRO A 79 -9.59 19.49 2.47
N ASP A 80 -8.74 18.72 3.17
CA ASP A 80 -9.08 17.43 3.71
C ASP A 80 -8.85 17.37 5.25
N THR A 81 -9.34 16.32 5.88
CA THR A 81 -9.18 16.09 7.32
C THR A 81 -8.06 15.09 7.64
N GLY A 82 -7.27 14.70 6.64
CA GLY A 82 -6.14 13.79 6.76
C GLY A 82 -6.05 12.78 5.62
N ILE A 83 -5.00 11.98 5.68
CA ILE A 83 -4.59 11.04 4.62
C ILE A 83 -5.75 10.13 4.14
N TYR A 84 -6.51 9.55 5.07
CA TYR A 84 -7.59 8.62 4.70
C TYR A 84 -8.83 9.35 4.16
N ASN A 85 -9.08 10.60 4.55
CA ASN A 85 -10.11 11.42 3.94
C ASN A 85 -9.75 11.72 2.48
N ALA A 86 -8.51 12.11 2.20
CA ALA A 86 -8.02 12.34 0.84
C ALA A 86 -8.10 11.06 -0.01
N MET A 87 -7.64 9.91 0.52
CA MET A 87 -7.78 8.62 -0.17
C MET A 87 -9.23 8.27 -0.48
N ASN A 88 -10.13 8.43 0.50
CA ASN A 88 -11.55 8.17 0.32
C ASN A 88 -12.21 9.07 -0.73
N LYS A 89 -11.81 10.34 -0.83
CA LYS A 89 -12.25 11.22 -1.93
C LYS A 89 -11.85 10.64 -3.29
N GLY A 90 -10.60 10.20 -3.43
CA GLY A 90 -10.12 9.57 -4.66
C GLY A 90 -10.87 8.29 -5.01
N ILE A 91 -11.14 7.43 -4.02
CA ILE A 91 -11.92 6.19 -4.23
C ILE A 91 -13.34 6.51 -4.72
N ARG A 92 -14.02 7.50 -4.13
CA ARG A 92 -15.41 7.85 -4.49
C ARG A 92 -15.55 8.32 -5.94
N VAL A 93 -14.53 8.94 -6.50
CA VAL A 93 -14.55 9.44 -7.89
C VAL A 93 -13.89 8.49 -8.89
N SER A 94 -13.39 7.35 -8.42
CA SER A 94 -12.73 6.36 -9.27
C SER A 94 -13.75 5.47 -10.00
N HIS A 95 -13.38 5.02 -11.22
CA HIS A 95 -14.21 4.18 -12.07
C HIS A 95 -13.54 2.86 -12.48
N GLY A 96 -12.25 2.68 -12.18
CA GLY A 96 -11.52 1.45 -12.46
C GLY A 96 -12.01 0.28 -11.62
N ASP A 97 -11.90 -0.93 -12.16
CA ASP A 97 -12.23 -2.15 -11.43
C ASP A 97 -11.28 -2.37 -10.25
N TYR A 98 -10.02 -1.96 -10.42
CA TYR A 98 -8.98 -1.99 -9.41
C TYR A 98 -8.45 -0.59 -9.09
N LEU A 99 -8.01 -0.40 -7.85
CA LEU A 99 -7.44 0.85 -7.34
C LEU A 99 -6.01 0.61 -6.87
N LEU A 100 -5.10 1.52 -7.24
CA LEU A 100 -3.73 1.62 -6.71
C LEU A 100 -3.60 2.95 -5.97
N MET A 101 -3.26 2.92 -4.67
CA MET A 101 -2.93 4.10 -3.89
C MET A 101 -1.43 4.38 -4.01
N LEU A 102 -1.06 5.41 -4.76
CA LEU A 102 0.33 5.85 -4.98
C LEU A 102 0.49 7.27 -4.45
N ASN A 103 0.80 7.41 -3.17
CA ASN A 103 0.86 8.71 -2.51
C ASN A 103 2.02 9.58 -3.02
N SER A 104 1.94 10.90 -2.86
CA SER A 104 3.01 11.81 -3.26
C SER A 104 4.32 11.48 -2.53
N GLY A 105 5.38 11.26 -3.30
CA GLY A 105 6.67 10.73 -2.85
C GLY A 105 6.90 9.26 -3.22
N ASP A 106 5.86 8.45 -3.31
CA ASP A 106 5.96 7.11 -3.88
C ASP A 106 5.88 7.18 -5.41
N TYR A 107 6.64 6.37 -6.12
CA TYR A 107 6.66 6.41 -7.59
C TYR A 107 6.89 5.04 -8.21
N LEU A 108 6.34 4.84 -9.41
CA LEU A 108 6.48 3.58 -10.16
C LEU A 108 7.94 3.37 -10.56
N VAL A 109 8.44 2.13 -10.44
CA VAL A 109 9.87 1.83 -10.61
C VAL A 109 10.40 2.00 -12.05
N ASP A 110 9.53 1.84 -13.04
CA ASP A 110 9.85 2.03 -14.45
C ASP A 110 8.59 2.29 -15.28
N SER A 111 8.75 2.57 -16.56
CA SER A 111 7.66 2.92 -17.48
C SER A 111 6.76 1.76 -17.91
N ASN A 112 7.06 0.52 -17.56
CA ASN A 112 6.31 -0.66 -17.97
C ASN A 112 5.56 -1.36 -16.82
N VAL A 113 5.53 -0.76 -15.62
CA VAL A 113 4.84 -1.35 -14.46
C VAL A 113 3.38 -1.66 -14.78
N ILE A 114 2.65 -0.69 -15.31
CA ILE A 114 1.22 -0.88 -15.60
C ILE A 114 1.01 -1.91 -16.72
N ALA A 115 1.85 -1.89 -17.76
CA ALA A 115 1.78 -2.89 -18.82
C ALA A 115 1.96 -4.32 -18.30
N ARG A 116 2.83 -4.52 -17.30
CA ARG A 116 3.05 -5.84 -16.69
C ARG A 116 1.93 -6.24 -15.72
N ILE A 117 1.28 -5.28 -15.07
CA ILE A 117 0.26 -5.55 -14.05
C ILE A 117 -1.13 -5.77 -14.64
N ILE A 118 -1.51 -5.07 -15.70
CA ILE A 118 -2.86 -5.20 -16.30
C ILE A 118 -3.25 -6.67 -16.57
N PRO A 119 -2.38 -7.55 -17.10
CA PRO A 119 -2.69 -8.97 -17.29
C PRO A 119 -2.89 -9.75 -15.97
N GLU A 120 -2.28 -9.28 -14.86
CA GLU A 120 -2.37 -9.92 -13.55
C GLU A 120 -3.68 -9.59 -12.82
N LEU A 121 -4.43 -8.56 -13.27
CA LEU A 121 -5.73 -8.16 -12.73
C LEU A 121 -6.82 -9.14 -13.21
N ASP A 122 -6.81 -10.34 -12.65
CA ASP A 122 -7.54 -11.53 -13.12
C ASP A 122 -8.86 -11.79 -12.40
N GLY A 123 -9.30 -10.89 -11.53
CA GLY A 123 -10.49 -11.06 -10.72
C GLY A 123 -10.20 -11.41 -9.26
N THR A 124 -8.95 -11.62 -8.86
CA THR A 124 -8.54 -11.70 -7.44
C THR A 124 -8.80 -10.35 -6.76
N ASP A 125 -9.28 -10.35 -5.52
CA ASP A 125 -9.75 -9.13 -4.86
C ASP A 125 -8.63 -8.18 -4.48
N ILE A 126 -7.50 -8.71 -4.03
CA ILE A 126 -6.29 -7.93 -3.71
C ILE A 126 -5.08 -8.61 -4.34
N ILE A 127 -4.36 -7.86 -5.17
CA ILE A 127 -3.12 -8.33 -5.83
C ILE A 127 -1.98 -7.45 -5.34
N GLN A 128 -0.95 -8.05 -4.73
CA GLN A 128 0.17 -7.31 -4.16
C GLN A 128 1.48 -7.67 -4.85
N GLY A 129 2.22 -6.65 -5.26
CA GLY A 129 3.61 -6.76 -5.71
C GLY A 129 4.62 -6.31 -4.64
N ASN A 130 5.84 -6.05 -5.08
CA ASN A 130 6.95 -5.62 -4.25
C ASN A 130 7.11 -4.09 -4.29
N THR A 131 7.74 -3.53 -3.25
CA THR A 131 8.28 -2.17 -3.27
C THR A 131 9.79 -2.17 -3.10
N ILE A 132 10.45 -1.16 -3.62
CA ILE A 132 11.82 -0.84 -3.23
C ILE A 132 11.76 0.18 -2.11
N CYS A 133 12.50 -0.09 -1.03
CA CYS A 133 12.58 0.79 0.13
C CYS A 133 14.03 1.15 0.40
N THR A 134 14.28 2.39 0.87
CA THR A 134 15.59 2.80 1.36
C THR A 134 15.51 3.04 2.87
N ARG A 135 16.36 2.35 3.63
CA ARG A 135 16.45 2.49 5.08
C ARG A 135 17.90 2.54 5.51
N ASN A 136 18.29 3.58 6.28
CA ASN A 136 19.67 3.79 6.72
C ASN A 136 20.68 3.73 5.57
N GLY A 137 20.36 4.35 4.43
CA GLY A 137 21.21 4.39 3.23
C GLY A 137 21.30 3.07 2.45
N LYS A 138 20.60 2.02 2.87
CA LYS A 138 20.55 0.74 2.16
C LYS A 138 19.21 0.57 1.45
N THR A 139 19.28 0.26 0.17
CA THR A 139 18.10 -0.05 -0.66
C THR A 139 17.87 -1.56 -0.68
N PHE A 140 16.60 -1.96 -0.51
CA PHE A 140 16.19 -3.36 -0.51
C PHE A 140 14.80 -3.53 -1.11
N VAL A 141 14.48 -4.74 -1.58
CA VAL A 141 13.15 -5.09 -2.05
C VAL A 141 12.31 -5.58 -0.86
N ASN A 142 11.22 -4.88 -0.59
CA ASN A 142 10.20 -5.31 0.36
C ASN A 142 9.12 -6.09 -0.38
N ARG A 143 8.94 -7.35 -0.03
CA ARG A 143 7.99 -8.26 -0.67
C ARG A 143 6.63 -8.35 0.04
N GLY A 144 6.41 -7.54 1.07
CA GLY A 144 5.21 -7.70 1.89
C GLY A 144 5.10 -9.13 2.42
N TYR A 145 4.02 -9.84 2.09
CA TYR A 145 3.89 -11.26 2.43
C TYR A 145 4.79 -12.18 1.59
N GLY A 146 5.10 -11.83 0.35
CA GLY A 146 5.93 -12.62 -0.55
C GLY A 146 5.35 -13.98 -0.95
N LYS A 147 4.08 -14.23 -0.66
CA LYS A 147 3.33 -15.47 -0.93
C LYS A 147 1.84 -15.17 -1.09
N SER A 148 1.11 -15.99 -1.84
CA SER A 148 -0.35 -15.86 -2.02
C SER A 148 -1.14 -16.62 -0.94
N ASP A 149 -0.60 -17.70 -0.41
CA ASP A 149 -1.22 -18.45 0.69
C ASP A 149 -0.95 -17.72 2.02
N ILE A 150 -1.81 -16.74 2.32
CA ILE A 150 -1.78 -15.98 3.57
C ILE A 150 -2.87 -16.45 4.52
N ASN A 151 -2.53 -16.56 5.78
CA ASN A 151 -3.47 -16.90 6.84
C ASN A 151 -3.76 -15.70 7.75
N TYR A 152 -4.67 -15.87 8.69
CA TYR A 152 -5.08 -14.82 9.63
C TYR A 152 -3.90 -14.19 10.41
N ILE A 153 -2.86 -14.98 10.75
CA ILE A 153 -1.68 -14.49 11.46
C ILE A 153 -0.84 -13.60 10.54
N ASP A 154 -0.73 -13.96 9.26
CA ASP A 154 -0.04 -13.14 8.27
C ASP A 154 -0.74 -11.78 8.13
N VAL A 155 -2.07 -11.78 8.01
CA VAL A 155 -2.88 -10.55 7.92
C VAL A 155 -2.65 -9.64 9.12
N GLN A 156 -2.59 -10.21 10.32
CA GLN A 156 -2.36 -9.45 11.54
C GLN A 156 -0.95 -8.82 11.61
N LYS A 157 0.06 -9.43 11.00
CA LYS A 157 1.41 -8.83 10.93
C LYS A 157 1.47 -7.55 10.11
N GLY A 158 0.45 -7.27 9.29
CA GLY A 158 0.29 -5.99 8.60
C GLY A 158 1.36 -5.71 7.54
N TYR A 159 1.82 -6.72 6.81
CA TYR A 159 2.80 -6.54 5.73
C TYR A 159 2.17 -6.07 4.42
N PHE A 160 1.12 -5.26 4.50
CA PHE A 160 0.51 -4.66 3.33
C PHE A 160 1.33 -3.48 2.82
N LEU A 161 1.48 -3.45 1.51
CA LEU A 161 2.19 -2.41 0.78
C LEU A 161 1.15 -1.69 -0.09
N HIS A 162 0.45 -0.68 0.44
CA HIS A 162 -0.65 -0.01 -0.28
C HIS A 162 -0.18 0.53 -1.64
N GLN A 163 1.05 1.03 -1.72
CA GLN A 163 1.66 1.54 -2.95
C GLN A 163 2.07 0.45 -3.96
N ALA A 164 1.88 -0.82 -3.62
CA ALA A 164 2.07 -1.97 -4.51
C ALA A 164 0.89 -2.96 -4.45
N SER A 165 -0.26 -2.52 -3.93
CA SER A 165 -1.46 -3.33 -3.80
C SER A 165 -2.57 -2.80 -4.72
N PHE A 166 -3.07 -3.67 -5.58
CA PHE A 166 -4.19 -3.41 -6.49
C PHE A 166 -5.43 -4.02 -5.86
N CYS A 167 -6.32 -3.18 -5.35
CA CYS A 167 -7.52 -3.59 -4.64
C CYS A 167 -8.76 -3.42 -5.53
N LYS A 168 -9.64 -4.41 -5.63
CA LYS A 168 -10.92 -4.22 -6.29
C LYS A 168 -11.69 -3.07 -5.65
N ARG A 169 -12.24 -2.17 -6.46
CA ARG A 169 -13.05 -1.06 -5.99
C ARG A 169 -14.27 -1.51 -5.17
N THR A 170 -14.87 -2.63 -5.54
CA THR A 170 -16.02 -3.23 -4.84
C THR A 170 -15.72 -3.62 -3.38
N LEU A 171 -14.46 -3.83 -3.00
CA LEU A 171 -14.11 -4.08 -1.59
C LEU A 171 -14.45 -2.89 -0.70
N PHE A 172 -14.30 -1.65 -1.21
CA PHE A 172 -14.64 -0.45 -0.45
C PHE A 172 -16.15 -0.27 -0.28
N GLU A 173 -16.94 -0.77 -1.20
CA GLU A 173 -18.40 -0.82 -1.10
C GLU A 173 -18.83 -1.91 -0.09
N GLN A 174 -18.16 -3.04 -0.08
CA GLN A 174 -18.51 -4.21 0.73
C GLN A 174 -18.01 -4.11 2.18
N TYR A 175 -16.77 -3.65 2.39
CA TYR A 175 -16.13 -3.65 3.72
C TYR A 175 -15.98 -2.25 4.32
N GLY A 176 -16.47 -1.22 3.62
CA GLY A 176 -16.36 0.19 4.01
C GLY A 176 -15.07 0.84 3.51
N TYR A 177 -15.09 2.15 3.45
CA TYR A 177 -13.94 2.97 3.11
C TYR A 177 -12.88 2.94 4.22
N PHE A 178 -11.72 3.56 3.99
CA PHE A 178 -10.74 3.75 5.05
C PHE A 178 -11.36 4.51 6.22
N ASP A 179 -11.08 4.07 7.43
CA ASP A 179 -11.57 4.71 8.66
C ASP A 179 -10.76 5.99 8.92
N GLU A 180 -11.38 7.13 8.68
CA GLU A 180 -10.75 8.47 8.78
C GLU A 180 -10.38 8.88 10.21
N SER A 181 -10.85 8.14 11.22
CA SER A 181 -10.46 8.34 12.61
C SER A 181 -9.06 7.81 12.93
N TYR A 182 -8.49 6.97 12.07
CA TYR A 182 -7.07 6.57 12.11
C TYR A 182 -6.21 7.59 11.36
N LYS A 183 -4.97 7.76 11.82
CA LYS A 183 -3.97 8.63 11.17
C LYS A 183 -2.84 7.86 10.49
N ILE A 184 -2.62 6.60 10.91
CA ILE A 184 -1.49 5.77 10.47
C ILE A 184 -1.97 4.40 9.96
N ALA A 185 -2.91 3.75 10.65
CA ALA A 185 -3.24 2.34 10.47
C ALA A 185 -4.57 2.08 9.74
N GLY A 186 -5.19 3.10 9.12
CA GLY A 186 -6.50 2.93 8.47
C GLY A 186 -6.48 1.98 7.26
N ASP A 187 -5.39 1.93 6.51
CA ASP A 187 -5.16 0.94 5.46
C ASP A 187 -5.04 -0.48 6.04
N THR A 188 -4.27 -0.64 7.11
CA THR A 188 -4.14 -1.93 7.82
C THR A 188 -5.49 -2.43 8.34
N VAL A 189 -6.31 -1.53 8.91
CA VAL A 189 -7.68 -1.84 9.34
C VAL A 189 -8.53 -2.34 8.18
N PHE A 190 -8.48 -1.66 7.06
CA PHE A 190 -9.20 -2.07 5.85
C PHE A 190 -8.81 -3.48 5.38
N TYR A 191 -7.51 -3.75 5.28
CA TYR A 191 -7.02 -5.07 4.87
C TYR A 191 -7.41 -6.17 5.86
N ILE A 192 -7.41 -5.89 7.17
CA ILE A 192 -7.87 -6.83 8.19
C ILE A 192 -9.36 -7.13 8.00
N ARG A 193 -10.16 -6.13 7.70
CA ARG A 193 -11.61 -6.32 7.43
C ARG A 193 -11.84 -7.17 6.19
N CYS A 194 -11.11 -6.92 5.11
CA CYS A 194 -11.26 -7.68 3.86
C CYS A 194 -10.77 -9.13 3.99
N LEU A 195 -9.55 -9.34 4.47
CA LEU A 195 -8.82 -10.61 4.43
C LEU A 195 -8.92 -11.38 5.75
N GLY A 196 -8.96 -10.68 6.88
CA GLY A 196 -8.97 -11.33 8.20
C GLY A 196 -10.37 -11.70 8.67
N LYS A 197 -11.38 -10.87 8.39
CA LYS A 197 -12.78 -11.08 8.78
C LYS A 197 -13.68 -11.41 7.59
N GLY A 198 -13.32 -10.92 6.41
CA GLY A 198 -14.01 -11.16 5.16
C GLY A 198 -13.46 -12.39 4.43
N ASN A 199 -13.99 -12.60 3.23
CA ASN A 199 -13.60 -13.70 2.35
C ASN A 199 -12.87 -13.19 1.10
N ALA A 200 -12.23 -12.00 1.19
CA ALA A 200 -11.50 -11.44 0.07
C ALA A 200 -10.31 -12.35 -0.30
N THR A 201 -10.14 -12.57 -1.60
CA THR A 201 -9.04 -13.35 -2.15
C THR A 201 -7.77 -12.52 -2.25
N PHE A 202 -6.61 -13.15 -2.09
CA PHE A 202 -5.31 -12.48 -2.15
C PHE A 202 -4.37 -13.20 -3.10
N LYS A 203 -3.64 -12.45 -3.91
CA LYS A 203 -2.60 -12.94 -4.82
C LYS A 203 -1.32 -12.12 -4.65
N TYR A 204 -0.21 -12.79 -4.48
CA TYR A 204 1.11 -12.16 -4.57
C TYR A 204 1.68 -12.34 -5.97
N VAL A 205 2.19 -11.27 -6.55
CA VAL A 205 2.94 -11.27 -7.81
C VAL A 205 4.37 -10.83 -7.55
N ASN A 206 5.36 -11.60 -8.00
CA ASN A 206 6.76 -11.26 -7.82
C ASN A 206 7.23 -10.19 -8.82
N GLN A 207 6.55 -9.04 -8.80
CA GLN A 207 6.85 -7.88 -9.62
C GLN A 207 7.10 -6.68 -8.72
N THR A 208 8.13 -5.89 -9.02
CA THR A 208 8.40 -4.64 -8.31
C THR A 208 7.57 -3.52 -8.94
N ILE A 209 6.76 -2.87 -8.12
CA ILE A 209 5.76 -1.88 -8.53
C ILE A 209 6.25 -0.46 -8.29
N ALA A 210 6.63 -0.16 -7.05
CA ALA A 210 6.91 1.21 -6.66
C ALA A 210 8.16 1.33 -5.78
N TYR A 211 8.76 2.51 -5.83
CA TYR A 211 9.65 2.99 -4.79
C TYR A 211 8.83 3.59 -3.66
N TYR A 212 9.14 3.18 -2.43
CA TYR A 212 8.70 3.82 -1.20
C TYR A 212 9.83 4.71 -0.70
N GLU A 213 9.69 6.02 -0.88
CA GLU A 213 10.75 6.97 -0.51
C GLU A 213 10.91 7.11 1.02
N GLY A 214 9.88 6.76 1.77
CA GLY A 214 9.86 6.91 3.23
C GLY A 214 9.65 8.37 3.66
N GLY A 215 9.79 8.62 4.98
CA GLY A 215 9.63 9.97 5.53
C GLY A 215 8.18 10.43 5.72
N GLY A 216 7.20 9.64 5.31
CA GLY A 216 5.79 9.90 5.53
C GLY A 216 5.36 9.68 7.00
N VAL A 217 4.05 9.82 7.23
CA VAL A 217 3.42 9.70 8.56
C VAL A 217 3.75 8.37 9.23
N SER A 218 3.78 7.26 8.47
CA SER A 218 4.07 5.92 8.97
C SER A 218 5.53 5.72 9.41
N ASP A 219 6.47 6.50 8.86
CA ASP A 219 7.89 6.47 9.23
C ASP A 219 8.26 7.50 10.32
N GLY A 220 7.32 8.32 10.75
CA GLY A 220 7.51 9.40 11.69
C GLY A 220 8.24 8.94 12.95
N LYS A 221 9.47 9.48 13.16
CA LYS A 221 10.36 9.13 14.27
C LYS A 221 10.19 10.04 15.49
N ASN A 222 9.41 11.13 15.38
CA ASN A 222 9.18 12.00 16.51
C ASN A 222 8.23 11.36 17.55
N ALA A 223 8.27 11.89 18.78
CA ALA A 223 7.50 11.36 19.90
C ALA A 223 5.99 11.33 19.63
N TYR A 224 5.46 12.29 18.85
CA TYR A 224 4.05 12.33 18.49
C TYR A 224 3.64 11.11 17.67
N TRP A 225 4.35 10.81 16.57
CA TRP A 225 4.01 9.68 15.69
C TRP A 225 4.25 8.32 16.36
N ILE A 226 5.28 8.22 17.21
CA ILE A 226 5.52 7.01 18.00
C ILE A 226 4.34 6.74 18.95
N LYS A 227 3.89 7.78 19.67
CA LYS A 227 2.72 7.70 20.57
C LYS A 227 1.44 7.37 19.79
N GLN A 228 1.20 8.04 18.67
CA GLN A 228 0.02 7.83 17.83
C GLN A 228 -0.04 6.39 17.31
N ARG A 229 1.07 5.85 16.82
CA ARG A 229 1.17 4.46 16.36
C ARG A 229 0.83 3.46 17.49
N ALA A 230 1.37 3.68 18.69
CA ALA A 230 1.06 2.82 19.83
C ALA A 230 -0.41 2.87 20.23
N LEU A 231 -1.04 4.05 20.20
CA LEU A 231 -2.47 4.22 20.48
C LEU A 231 -3.33 3.51 19.44
N GLU A 232 -3.03 3.69 18.16
CA GLU A 232 -3.79 3.05 17.09
C GLU A 232 -3.61 1.53 17.09
N GLN A 233 -2.41 1.02 17.38
CA GLN A 233 -2.17 -0.41 17.52
C GLN A 233 -2.97 -1.01 18.69
N LYS A 234 -3.06 -0.29 19.83
CA LYS A 234 -3.91 -0.69 20.96
C LYS A 234 -5.40 -0.66 20.60
N ARG A 235 -5.84 0.35 19.86
CA ARG A 235 -7.21 0.45 19.36
C ARG A 235 -7.53 -0.69 18.42
N LEU A 236 -6.69 -0.93 17.42
CA LEU A 236 -6.82 -2.00 16.45
C LEU A 236 -6.93 -3.37 17.13
N SER A 237 -6.12 -3.63 18.15
CA SER A 237 -6.17 -4.89 18.89
C SER A 237 -7.49 -5.10 19.64
N LYS A 238 -8.20 -4.03 19.98
CA LYS A 238 -9.49 -4.11 20.67
C LYS A 238 -10.68 -4.20 19.71
N GLU A 239 -10.65 -3.43 18.63
CA GLU A 239 -11.78 -3.28 17.72
C GLU A 239 -11.80 -4.35 16.63
N GLU A 240 -10.62 -4.72 16.12
CA GLU A 240 -10.52 -5.62 14.99
C GLU A 240 -10.21 -7.08 15.37
N PHE A 241 -9.67 -7.32 16.58
CA PHE A 241 -9.35 -8.66 17.09
C PHE A 241 -9.97 -8.88 18.48
N SER A 242 -10.41 -10.12 18.78
CA SER A 242 -10.63 -10.47 20.18
C SER A 242 -9.29 -10.48 20.94
N ILE A 243 -9.29 -10.14 22.22
CA ILE A 243 -8.07 -10.14 23.06
C ILE A 243 -7.37 -11.52 22.99
N ARG A 244 -8.15 -12.60 22.93
CA ARG A 244 -7.62 -13.95 22.82
C ARG A 244 -6.88 -14.17 21.50
N GLN A 245 -7.45 -13.75 20.38
CA GLN A 245 -6.82 -13.85 19.05
C GLN A 245 -5.53 -13.01 18.99
N TRP A 246 -5.56 -11.80 19.55
CA TRP A 246 -4.38 -10.93 19.60
C TRP A 246 -3.25 -11.55 20.41
N ASN A 247 -3.51 -12.08 21.60
CA ASN A 247 -2.50 -12.73 22.43
C ASN A 247 -1.94 -13.99 21.77
N THR A 248 -2.80 -14.81 21.15
CA THR A 248 -2.37 -16.00 20.41
C THR A 248 -1.39 -15.64 19.29
N CYS A 249 -1.65 -14.54 18.56
CA CYS A 249 -0.76 -14.10 17.49
C CYS A 249 0.57 -13.54 18.03
N ILE A 250 0.55 -12.80 19.14
CA ILE A 250 1.78 -12.33 19.79
C ILE A 250 2.65 -13.54 20.26
N GLU A 251 2.04 -14.52 20.85
CA GLU A 251 2.76 -15.73 21.28
C GLU A 251 3.33 -16.51 20.10
N TYR A 252 2.54 -16.66 19.02
CA TYR A 252 3.00 -17.31 17.81
C TYR A 252 4.17 -16.58 17.18
N ASP A 253 4.12 -15.25 17.10
CA ASP A 253 5.20 -14.44 16.56
C ASP A 253 6.47 -14.50 17.43
N LYS A 254 6.33 -14.54 18.76
CA LYS A 254 7.46 -14.76 19.67
C LYS A 254 8.09 -16.15 19.47
N LYS A 255 7.26 -17.19 19.34
CA LYS A 255 7.71 -18.57 19.09
C LYS A 255 8.36 -18.67 17.71
N GLY A 256 7.79 -18.08 16.67
CA GLY A 256 8.37 -18.01 15.33
C GLY A 256 9.72 -17.33 15.31
N ARG A 257 9.89 -16.18 15.97
CA ARG A 257 11.19 -15.50 16.09
C ARG A 257 12.23 -16.32 16.85
N LEU A 258 11.82 -17.07 17.86
CA LEU A 258 12.69 -18.00 18.56
C LEU A 258 13.13 -19.15 17.65
N TYR A 259 12.18 -19.73 16.91
CA TYR A 259 12.42 -20.77 15.92
C TYR A 259 13.43 -20.30 14.85
N ASP A 260 13.24 -19.12 14.28
CA ASP A 260 14.15 -18.53 13.30
C ASP A 260 15.56 -18.29 13.87
N LYS A 261 15.65 -17.89 15.14
CA LYS A 261 16.95 -17.74 15.83
C LYS A 261 17.62 -19.09 16.00
N LEU A 262 16.90 -20.11 16.46
CA LEU A 262 17.43 -21.46 16.65
C LEU A 262 17.85 -22.10 15.33
N HIS A 263 17.07 -21.89 14.26
CA HIS A 263 17.38 -22.44 12.94
C HIS A 263 18.69 -21.89 12.34
N ARG A 264 19.05 -20.63 12.66
CA ARG A 264 20.35 -20.04 12.24
C ARG A 264 21.57 -20.70 12.90
N HIS A 265 21.37 -21.39 14.01
CA HIS A 265 22.43 -22.12 14.73
C HIS A 265 22.26 -23.61 14.58
N LYS A 266 23.04 -24.26 13.68
CA LYS A 266 22.93 -25.69 13.35
C LYS A 266 22.86 -26.59 14.58
N TRP A 267 23.66 -26.33 15.62
CA TRP A 267 23.67 -27.10 16.85
C TRP A 267 22.37 -26.97 17.66
N ALA A 268 21.84 -25.74 17.79
CA ALA A 268 20.60 -25.51 18.52
C ALA A 268 19.39 -26.12 17.79
N TRP A 269 19.38 -26.05 16.44
CA TRP A 269 18.40 -26.72 15.59
C TRP A 269 18.41 -28.23 15.78
N SER A 270 19.60 -28.86 15.80
CA SER A 270 19.74 -30.28 15.99
C SER A 270 19.22 -30.76 17.36
N ILE A 271 19.48 -29.99 18.43
CA ILE A 271 18.96 -30.29 19.78
C ILE A 271 17.43 -30.18 19.78
N MET A 272 16.86 -29.14 19.20
CA MET A 272 15.39 -28.92 19.14
C MET A 272 14.71 -30.08 18.37
N MET A 273 15.28 -30.52 17.25
CA MET A 273 14.76 -31.66 16.47
C MET A 273 14.86 -32.99 17.23
N LEU A 274 15.90 -33.16 18.04
CA LEU A 274 16.03 -34.34 18.90
C LEU A 274 14.98 -34.34 20.01
N MET A 275 14.79 -33.22 20.69
CA MET A 275 13.76 -33.06 21.72
C MET A 275 12.35 -33.28 21.18
N SER A 276 12.03 -32.72 20.00
CA SER A 276 10.74 -32.94 19.33
C SER A 276 10.47 -34.42 19.07
N LYS A 277 11.49 -35.20 18.64
CA LYS A 277 11.36 -36.65 18.46
C LYS A 277 11.12 -37.39 19.76
N ILE A 278 11.71 -36.95 20.86
CA ILE A 278 11.51 -37.55 22.20
C ILE A 278 10.08 -37.28 22.67
N ILE A 279 9.61 -36.00 22.58
CA ILE A 279 8.26 -35.62 22.98
C ILE A 279 7.21 -36.40 22.18
N ASN A 280 7.35 -36.49 20.86
CA ASN A 280 6.41 -37.21 20.00
C ASN A 280 6.41 -38.74 20.26
N ARG A 281 7.45 -39.29 20.95
CA ARG A 281 7.47 -40.69 21.40
C ARG A 281 6.81 -40.87 22.77
N MET A 282 6.76 -39.80 23.56
CA MET A 282 6.11 -39.84 24.89
C MET A 282 4.60 -39.61 24.82
N GLU A 283 4.11 -38.99 23.72
CA GLU A 283 2.69 -38.76 23.46
C GLU A 283 1.99 -39.91 22.70
N LYS A 284 2.74 -40.96 22.33
CA LYS A 284 2.24 -42.24 21.78
C LYS A 284 2.21 -43.32 22.84
#